data_43c15273a13b4c865ea6f60b88ebda36
#
_entry.id   43c15273a13b4c865ea6f60b88ebda36
#
_cell.length_a   1.000
_cell.length_b   1.000
_cell.length_c   1.000
_cell.angle_alpha   90.00
_cell.angle_beta   90.00
_cell.angle_gamma   90.00
#
_symmetry.space_group_name_H-M   'P 1'
#
loop_
_entity.id
_entity.type
_entity.pdbx_description
1 polymer ?
#
loop_
_entity_poly.entity_id
_entity_poly.type
_entity_poly.pdbx_seq_one_letter_code
_entity_poly.pdbx_strand_id
1 'polypeptide(L)'
;MIQSPRTIVRRVAASLFPFALVLAIRPASLHAQPKPGHLDEVLRQMDAASLKFQSAEADIRRDNYERVVKETTTQTGTIYFKKQGGSTVMGVRLVTPSIKLIEFRNGVVRLYDPGTDHLTIINAEKNKAQFESFLTVGFGGSGADLAKAWKISDLGDEVVDGVNTAKLDLVPKDPAVLANCTHMTIWVDPLRAVELKQSLYEPSGDYQTAVYTHIKYNQKIDEKPYQIKIDGKTTIDQH
;
A
#
# COMPACT_ATOMS: atom_id res chain seq x y z
N MET A 1 68.49 -71.11 -4.54
CA MET A 1 67.63 -70.77 -5.67
C MET A 1 66.72 -69.64 -5.25
N ILE A 2 67.04 -68.45 -5.76
CA ILE A 2 66.44 -67.17 -5.32
C ILE A 2 65.64 -66.72 -6.50
N GLN A 3 64.31 -66.60 -6.36
CA GLN A 3 63.51 -65.92 -7.34
C GLN A 3 63.11 -64.52 -6.85
N SER A 4 63.40 -63.56 -7.69
CA SER A 4 63.15 -62.13 -7.53
C SER A 4 61.69 -61.79 -7.84
N PRO A 5 61.00 -60.90 -7.10
CA PRO A 5 59.67 -60.49 -7.42
C PRO A 5 59.65 -59.31 -8.46
N ARG A 6 58.78 -59.43 -9.44
CA ARG A 6 58.53 -58.42 -10.48
C ARG A 6 57.70 -57.28 -9.90
N THR A 7 58.21 -56.07 -9.98
CA THR A 7 57.56 -54.82 -9.61
C THR A 7 56.53 -54.44 -10.71
N ILE A 8 55.25 -54.38 -10.37
CA ILE A 8 54.17 -53.89 -11.21
C ILE A 8 54.02 -52.39 -10.95
N VAL A 9 54.41 -51.58 -11.95
CA VAL A 9 54.17 -50.12 -11.95
C VAL A 9 52.74 -49.87 -12.40
N ARG A 10 51.89 -49.46 -11.47
CA ARG A 10 50.54 -48.94 -11.77
C ARG A 10 50.66 -47.46 -12.19
N ARG A 11 50.37 -47.16 -13.44
CA ARG A 11 50.18 -45.80 -13.95
C ARG A 11 48.86 -45.28 -13.42
N VAL A 12 48.87 -44.26 -12.56
CA VAL A 12 47.70 -43.48 -12.16
C VAL A 12 47.48 -42.41 -13.21
N ALA A 13 46.42 -42.55 -13.98
CA ALA A 13 45.96 -41.47 -14.90
C ALA A 13 45.22 -40.44 -14.07
N ALA A 14 45.80 -39.25 -13.92
CA ALA A 14 45.15 -38.08 -13.35
C ALA A 14 44.23 -37.47 -14.39
N SER A 15 42.92 -37.66 -14.24
CA SER A 15 41.89 -36.98 -15.03
C SER A 15 41.68 -35.57 -14.44
N LEU A 16 42.16 -34.57 -15.13
CA LEU A 16 41.84 -33.17 -14.90
C LEU A 16 40.41 -32.89 -15.36
N PHE A 17 39.47 -32.80 -14.41
CA PHE A 17 38.15 -32.23 -14.66
C PHE A 17 38.26 -30.69 -14.64
N PRO A 18 37.84 -29.97 -15.70
CA PRO A 18 37.75 -28.52 -15.62
C PRO A 18 36.51 -28.16 -14.78
N PHE A 19 36.73 -27.54 -13.64
CA PHE A 19 35.70 -26.95 -12.80
C PHE A 19 35.13 -25.72 -13.52
N ALA A 20 34.03 -25.87 -14.24
CA ALA A 20 33.34 -24.75 -14.86
C ALA A 20 32.67 -23.95 -13.74
N LEU A 21 33.25 -22.80 -13.39
CA LEU A 21 32.70 -21.80 -12.49
C LEU A 21 31.50 -21.15 -13.18
N VAL A 22 30.29 -21.65 -12.93
CA VAL A 22 29.04 -21.00 -13.35
C VAL A 22 28.85 -19.78 -12.47
N LEU A 23 29.24 -18.60 -12.98
CA LEU A 23 28.87 -17.30 -12.39
C LEU A 23 27.35 -17.14 -12.53
N ALA A 24 26.61 -17.41 -11.47
CA ALA A 24 25.19 -17.08 -11.37
C ALA A 24 25.05 -15.55 -11.32
N ILE A 25 24.82 -14.93 -12.47
CA ILE A 25 24.43 -13.51 -12.56
C ILE A 25 23.04 -13.41 -11.98
N ARG A 26 22.92 -13.02 -10.70
CA ARG A 26 21.64 -12.61 -10.11
C ARG A 26 21.27 -11.28 -10.75
N PRO A 27 20.08 -11.12 -11.34
CA PRO A 27 19.63 -9.81 -11.75
C PRO A 27 19.52 -8.95 -10.49
N ALA A 28 20.42 -8.02 -10.30
CA ALA A 28 20.26 -6.95 -9.34
C ALA A 28 19.07 -6.12 -9.81
N SER A 29 18.01 -6.08 -9.01
CA SER A 29 16.92 -5.13 -9.23
C SER A 29 17.54 -3.73 -9.14
N LEU A 30 17.76 -3.11 -10.29
CA LEU A 30 18.20 -1.73 -10.41
C LEU A 30 17.05 -0.85 -9.90
N HIS A 31 17.08 -0.54 -8.59
CA HIS A 31 16.30 0.56 -8.07
C HIS A 31 16.96 1.82 -8.62
N ALA A 32 16.30 2.47 -9.56
CA ALA A 32 16.75 3.74 -10.08
C ALA A 32 16.84 4.74 -8.92
N GLN A 33 18.02 5.27 -8.66
CA GLN A 33 18.17 6.32 -7.65
C GLN A 33 17.41 7.57 -8.11
N PRO A 34 16.70 8.28 -7.20
CA PRO A 34 15.97 9.48 -7.55
C PRO A 34 16.90 10.52 -8.20
N LYS A 35 16.42 11.10 -9.28
CA LYS A 35 17.12 12.20 -9.95
C LYS A 35 16.91 13.49 -9.15
N PRO A 36 17.89 14.42 -9.10
CA PRO A 36 17.67 15.74 -8.51
C PRO A 36 16.42 16.42 -9.10
N GLY A 37 15.52 16.92 -8.24
CA GLY A 37 14.27 17.55 -8.65
C GLY A 37 13.12 16.58 -9.02
N HIS A 38 13.32 15.27 -8.94
CA HIS A 38 12.28 14.28 -9.25
C HIS A 38 11.08 14.40 -8.30
N LEU A 39 11.31 14.53 -7.00
CA LEU A 39 10.23 14.73 -6.02
C LEU A 39 9.39 15.97 -6.34
N ASP A 40 10.02 17.10 -6.64
CA ASP A 40 9.31 18.34 -6.97
C ASP A 40 8.43 18.17 -8.21
N GLU A 41 8.92 17.45 -9.22
CA GLU A 41 8.17 17.12 -10.42
C GLU A 41 6.95 16.22 -10.10
N VAL A 42 7.14 15.17 -9.29
CA VAL A 42 6.05 14.28 -8.86
C VAL A 42 4.98 15.06 -8.11
N LEU A 43 5.36 15.89 -7.14
CA LEU A 43 4.40 16.70 -6.36
C LEU A 43 3.66 17.69 -7.24
N ARG A 44 4.34 18.33 -8.19
CA ARG A 44 3.72 19.26 -9.15
C ARG A 44 2.73 18.54 -10.08
N GLN A 45 3.03 17.32 -10.53
CA GLN A 45 2.12 16.51 -11.33
C GLN A 45 0.89 16.11 -10.51
N MET A 46 1.06 15.72 -9.25
CA MET A 46 -0.05 15.43 -8.33
C MET A 46 -0.93 16.66 -8.12
N ASP A 47 -0.35 17.86 -7.98
CA ASP A 47 -1.12 19.12 -7.89
C ASP A 47 -2.02 19.31 -9.11
N ALA A 48 -1.45 19.17 -10.30
CA ALA A 48 -2.20 19.31 -11.55
C ALA A 48 -3.28 18.23 -11.73
N ALA A 49 -3.01 16.99 -11.31
CA ALA A 49 -3.94 15.87 -11.38
C ALA A 49 -5.07 16.01 -10.36
N SER A 50 -4.79 16.50 -9.16
CA SER A 50 -5.78 16.68 -8.09
C SER A 50 -6.90 17.63 -8.47
N LEU A 51 -6.61 18.61 -9.31
CA LEU A 51 -7.62 19.56 -9.84
C LEU A 51 -8.65 18.87 -10.77
N LYS A 52 -8.24 17.77 -11.43
CA LYS A 52 -9.06 17.03 -12.39
C LYS A 52 -9.71 15.80 -11.76
N PHE A 53 -9.23 15.38 -10.59
CA PHE A 53 -9.74 14.20 -9.90
C PHE A 53 -11.18 14.43 -9.46
N GLN A 54 -12.07 13.52 -9.82
CA GLN A 54 -13.46 13.49 -9.37
C GLN A 54 -13.78 12.24 -8.58
N SER A 55 -13.29 11.08 -9.04
CA SER A 55 -13.53 9.80 -8.40
C SER A 55 -12.52 8.73 -8.82
N ALA A 56 -12.33 7.74 -7.96
CA ALA A 56 -11.68 6.48 -8.31
C ALA A 56 -12.40 5.34 -7.59
N GLU A 57 -12.67 4.23 -8.28
CA GLU A 57 -13.12 2.97 -7.72
C GLU A 57 -12.12 1.89 -8.09
N ALA A 58 -11.77 1.01 -7.18
CA ALA A 58 -10.80 -0.04 -7.40
C ALA A 58 -11.16 -1.32 -6.64
N ASP A 59 -10.65 -2.45 -7.12
CA ASP A 59 -10.52 -3.64 -6.30
C ASP A 59 -9.38 -3.42 -5.30
N ILE A 60 -9.58 -3.85 -4.05
CA ILE A 60 -8.56 -3.77 -3.00
C ILE A 60 -8.22 -5.17 -2.49
N ARG A 61 -6.93 -5.44 -2.39
CA ARG A 61 -6.37 -6.51 -1.57
C ARG A 61 -5.51 -5.90 -0.48
N ARG A 62 -5.77 -6.27 0.77
CA ARG A 62 -5.06 -5.79 1.95
C ARG A 62 -4.51 -6.96 2.74
N ASP A 63 -3.20 -6.99 2.93
CA ASP A 63 -2.49 -7.97 3.74
C ASP A 63 -2.05 -7.28 5.04
N ASN A 64 -2.53 -7.78 6.18
CA ASN A 64 -2.17 -7.28 7.51
C ASN A 64 -1.23 -8.30 8.16
N TYR A 65 0.00 -7.90 8.42
CA TYR A 65 0.99 -8.72 9.12
C TYR A 65 1.05 -8.36 10.59
N GLU A 66 0.91 -9.36 11.46
CA GLU A 66 1.05 -9.25 12.91
C GLU A 66 2.38 -9.87 13.36
N ARG A 67 3.30 -9.04 13.81
CA ARG A 67 4.67 -9.44 14.15
C ARG A 67 4.74 -10.44 15.31
N VAL A 68 3.88 -10.31 16.32
CA VAL A 68 3.90 -11.14 17.52
C VAL A 68 3.59 -12.60 17.19
N VAL A 69 2.54 -12.83 16.41
CA VAL A 69 2.10 -14.17 15.99
C VAL A 69 2.73 -14.61 14.67
N LYS A 70 3.38 -13.68 13.94
CA LYS A 70 4.01 -13.90 12.63
C LYS A 70 3.01 -14.39 11.57
N GLU A 71 1.80 -13.91 11.64
CA GLU A 71 0.71 -14.27 10.73
C GLU A 71 0.34 -13.11 9.81
N THR A 72 -0.19 -13.45 8.64
CA THR A 72 -0.73 -12.48 7.68
C THR A 72 -2.19 -12.80 7.41
N THR A 73 -3.05 -11.85 7.68
CA THR A 73 -4.48 -11.92 7.31
C THR A 73 -4.71 -11.15 6.04
N THR A 74 -5.27 -11.82 5.03
CA THR A 74 -5.64 -11.18 3.75
C THR A 74 -7.11 -10.78 3.75
N GLN A 75 -7.38 -9.54 3.33
CA GLN A 75 -8.72 -9.02 3.10
C GLN A 75 -8.84 -8.58 1.65
N THR A 76 -9.99 -8.85 1.01
CA THR A 76 -10.26 -8.41 -0.36
C THR A 76 -11.62 -7.75 -0.44
N GLY A 77 -11.80 -6.89 -1.43
CA GLY A 77 -13.05 -6.19 -1.63
C GLY A 77 -12.93 -5.09 -2.67
N THR A 78 -13.74 -4.07 -2.52
CA THR A 78 -13.73 -2.87 -3.37
C THR A 78 -13.70 -1.61 -2.52
N ILE A 79 -13.14 -0.55 -3.08
CA ILE A 79 -13.01 0.75 -2.44
C ILE A 79 -13.32 1.85 -3.46
N TYR A 80 -13.95 2.92 -3.02
CA TYR A 80 -14.05 4.13 -3.83
C TYR A 80 -13.66 5.38 -3.05
N PHE A 81 -13.21 6.36 -3.81
CA PHE A 81 -13.00 7.75 -3.37
C PHE A 81 -13.72 8.67 -4.35
N LYS A 82 -14.35 9.71 -3.82
CA LYS A 82 -15.11 10.67 -4.64
C LYS A 82 -15.07 12.06 -4.03
N LYS A 83 -14.80 13.08 -4.84
CA LYS A 83 -14.96 14.49 -4.40
C LYS A 83 -16.44 14.85 -4.30
N GLN A 84 -16.83 15.42 -3.17
CA GLN A 84 -18.19 15.87 -2.91
C GLN A 84 -18.16 17.13 -2.04
N GLY A 85 -18.63 18.26 -2.57
CA GLY A 85 -18.76 19.51 -1.80
C GLY A 85 -17.43 20.02 -1.22
N GLY A 86 -16.31 19.85 -1.94
CA GLY A 86 -14.97 20.29 -1.48
C GLY A 86 -14.24 19.32 -0.55
N SER A 87 -14.90 18.24 -0.11
CA SER A 87 -14.31 17.13 0.69
C SER A 87 -14.22 15.87 -0.14
N THR A 88 -13.40 14.92 0.31
CA THR A 88 -13.39 13.57 -0.24
C THR A 88 -14.24 12.65 0.62
N VAL A 89 -15.10 11.85 -0.01
CA VAL A 89 -15.82 10.75 0.62
C VAL A 89 -15.22 9.44 0.17
N MET A 90 -15.26 8.44 1.04
CA MET A 90 -14.71 7.10 0.79
C MET A 90 -15.72 6.04 1.24
N GLY A 91 -15.81 4.96 0.48
CA GLY A 91 -16.49 3.75 0.90
C GLY A 91 -15.67 2.52 0.59
N VAL A 92 -15.62 1.59 1.54
CA VAL A 92 -14.96 0.29 1.38
C VAL A 92 -15.96 -0.81 1.66
N ARG A 93 -15.96 -1.81 0.82
CA ARG A 93 -16.69 -3.05 1.03
C ARG A 93 -15.70 -4.21 0.96
N LEU A 94 -15.27 -4.72 2.11
CA LEU A 94 -14.52 -5.95 2.20
C LEU A 94 -15.48 -7.13 2.07
N VAL A 95 -15.02 -8.23 1.46
CA VAL A 95 -15.82 -9.45 1.26
C VAL A 95 -15.14 -10.68 1.84
N THR A 96 -13.84 -10.65 2.04
CA THR A 96 -13.07 -11.72 2.69
C THR A 96 -12.25 -11.17 3.84
N PRO A 97 -12.02 -11.92 4.92
CA PRO A 97 -12.65 -13.20 5.27
C PRO A 97 -14.11 -13.08 5.66
N SER A 98 -14.59 -11.87 6.00
CA SER A 98 -15.98 -11.55 6.30
C SER A 98 -16.36 -10.21 5.69
N ILE A 99 -17.65 -9.99 5.49
CA ILE A 99 -18.14 -8.70 4.99
C ILE A 99 -17.92 -7.63 6.06
N LYS A 100 -17.27 -6.51 5.65
CA LYS A 100 -17.16 -5.30 6.46
C LYS A 100 -17.38 -4.09 5.57
N LEU A 101 -18.11 -3.11 6.08
CA LEU A 101 -18.34 -1.84 5.40
C LEU A 101 -17.66 -0.73 6.16
N ILE A 102 -16.94 0.13 5.44
CA ILE A 102 -16.30 1.31 6.00
C ILE A 102 -16.76 2.51 5.16
N GLU A 103 -17.23 3.54 5.82
CA GLU A 103 -17.63 4.79 5.17
C GLU A 103 -16.89 5.95 5.85
N PHE A 104 -16.34 6.85 5.04
CA PHE A 104 -15.84 8.14 5.51
C PHE A 104 -16.59 9.26 4.82
N ARG A 105 -17.22 10.11 5.62
CA ARG A 105 -17.97 11.26 5.13
C ARG A 105 -18.00 12.38 6.18
N ASN A 106 -17.68 13.60 5.78
CA ASN A 106 -17.77 14.80 6.62
C ASN A 106 -16.98 14.70 7.95
N GLY A 107 -15.82 14.05 7.96
CA GLY A 107 -15.01 13.88 9.16
C GLY A 107 -15.47 12.75 10.08
N VAL A 108 -16.45 11.95 9.68
CA VAL A 108 -16.94 10.80 10.43
C VAL A 108 -16.56 9.52 9.70
N VAL A 109 -15.93 8.58 10.43
CA VAL A 109 -15.72 7.21 9.98
C VAL A 109 -16.77 6.30 10.59
N ARG A 110 -17.40 5.47 9.78
CA ARG A 110 -18.34 4.44 10.20
C ARG A 110 -17.79 3.08 9.77
N LEU A 111 -17.60 2.17 10.72
CA LEU A 111 -17.18 0.80 10.47
C LEU A 111 -18.30 -0.14 10.89
N TYR A 112 -18.84 -0.88 9.95
CA TYR A 112 -19.95 -1.80 10.19
C TYR A 112 -19.55 -3.24 9.89
N ASP A 113 -19.78 -4.09 10.86
CA ASP A 113 -19.62 -5.54 10.76
C ASP A 113 -21.03 -6.20 10.74
N PRO A 114 -21.52 -6.60 9.55
CA PRO A 114 -22.82 -7.27 9.45
C PRO A 114 -22.88 -8.63 10.15
N GLY A 115 -21.72 -9.30 10.34
CA GLY A 115 -21.64 -10.62 10.99
C GLY A 115 -21.96 -10.56 12.48
N THR A 116 -21.67 -9.45 13.13
CA THR A 116 -21.96 -9.20 14.56
C THR A 116 -23.02 -8.13 14.77
N ASP A 117 -23.55 -7.56 13.68
CA ASP A 117 -24.48 -6.43 13.68
C ASP A 117 -23.96 -5.27 14.56
N HIS A 118 -22.71 -4.89 14.35
CA HIS A 118 -21.98 -3.91 15.14
C HIS A 118 -21.52 -2.73 14.28
N LEU A 119 -21.86 -1.51 14.71
CA LEU A 119 -21.44 -0.26 14.08
C LEU A 119 -20.54 0.53 15.05
N THR A 120 -19.30 0.80 14.62
CA THR A 120 -18.40 1.73 15.30
C THR A 120 -18.42 3.08 14.57
N ILE A 121 -18.61 4.16 15.30
CA ILE A 121 -18.58 5.54 14.79
C ILE A 121 -17.42 6.27 15.44
N ILE A 122 -16.51 6.79 14.59
CA ILE A 122 -15.37 7.58 15.04
C ILE A 122 -15.55 9.00 14.50
N ASN A 123 -15.66 9.97 15.41
CA ASN A 123 -15.78 11.37 15.05
C ASN A 123 -14.41 12.04 15.00
N ALA A 124 -13.92 12.29 13.79
CA ALA A 124 -12.65 12.97 13.55
C ALA A 124 -12.83 14.45 13.18
N GLU A 125 -13.98 15.06 13.45
CA GLU A 125 -14.31 16.44 13.03
C GLU A 125 -13.29 17.47 13.53
N LYS A 126 -12.81 17.32 14.77
CA LYS A 126 -11.79 18.21 15.36
C LYS A 126 -10.44 18.18 14.64
N ASN A 127 -10.12 17.04 14.00
CA ASN A 127 -8.88 16.82 13.25
C ASN A 127 -9.16 16.42 11.81
N LYS A 128 -10.29 16.87 11.26
CA LYS A 128 -10.81 16.46 9.96
C LYS A 128 -9.78 16.52 8.84
N ALA A 129 -9.06 17.63 8.70
CA ALA A 129 -8.08 17.80 7.63
C ALA A 129 -6.92 16.79 7.71
N GLN A 130 -6.45 16.47 8.93
CA GLN A 130 -5.39 15.49 9.16
C GLN A 130 -5.91 14.08 8.86
N PHE A 131 -7.13 13.78 9.30
CA PHE A 131 -7.77 12.49 9.08
C PHE A 131 -8.08 12.27 7.59
N GLU A 132 -8.60 13.29 6.90
CA GLU A 132 -8.79 13.27 5.45
C GLU A 132 -7.47 13.05 4.72
N SER A 133 -6.42 13.77 5.08
CA SER A 133 -5.10 13.60 4.49
C SER A 133 -4.55 12.18 4.67
N PHE A 134 -4.78 11.55 5.82
CA PHE A 134 -4.37 10.18 6.08
C PHE A 134 -5.18 9.15 5.29
N LEU A 135 -6.51 9.28 5.29
CA LEU A 135 -7.41 8.34 4.61
C LEU A 135 -7.39 8.44 3.09
N THR A 136 -7.06 9.64 2.57
CA THR A 136 -7.11 9.93 1.13
C THR A 136 -5.72 10.10 0.51
N VAL A 137 -4.66 9.70 1.24
CA VAL A 137 -3.31 9.65 0.68
C VAL A 137 -3.36 8.94 -0.66
N GLY A 138 -2.85 9.61 -1.70
CA GLY A 138 -2.77 9.03 -3.04
C GLY A 138 -4.08 8.92 -3.83
N PHE A 139 -5.23 9.43 -3.31
CA PHE A 139 -6.49 9.43 -4.06
C PHE A 139 -7.06 10.85 -4.19
N GLY A 140 -6.62 11.55 -5.23
CA GLY A 140 -7.05 12.92 -5.53
C GLY A 140 -6.44 13.99 -4.61
N GLY A 141 -5.54 13.63 -3.72
CA GLY A 141 -4.76 14.55 -2.90
C GLY A 141 -3.75 15.31 -3.74
N SER A 142 -3.51 16.59 -3.39
CA SER A 142 -2.47 17.39 -4.03
C SER A 142 -1.08 17.07 -3.46
N GLY A 143 -0.03 17.31 -4.25
CA GLY A 143 1.35 17.23 -3.77
C GLY A 143 1.62 18.23 -2.64
N ALA A 144 1.02 19.41 -2.70
CA ALA A 144 1.13 20.44 -1.67
C ALA A 144 0.50 19.99 -0.34
N ASP A 145 -0.69 19.36 -0.36
CA ASP A 145 -1.33 18.83 0.85
C ASP A 145 -0.52 17.66 1.42
N LEU A 146 0.01 16.80 0.56
CA LEU A 146 0.89 15.71 0.97
C LEU A 146 2.15 16.26 1.68
N ALA A 147 2.83 17.23 1.07
CA ALA A 147 4.02 17.87 1.64
C ALA A 147 3.73 18.65 2.93
N LYS A 148 2.50 19.16 3.12
CA LYS A 148 2.08 19.81 4.35
C LYS A 148 1.96 18.82 5.51
N ALA A 149 1.36 17.65 5.28
CA ALA A 149 1.08 16.66 6.33
C ALA A 149 2.25 15.72 6.61
N TRP A 150 3.12 15.47 5.61
CA TRP A 150 4.15 14.44 5.66
C TRP A 150 5.54 15.00 5.36
N LYS A 151 6.56 14.42 6.01
CA LYS A 151 7.94 14.50 5.54
C LYS A 151 8.12 13.42 4.48
N ILE A 152 8.43 13.84 3.25
CA ILE A 152 8.46 12.97 2.07
C ILE A 152 9.91 12.66 1.71
N SER A 153 10.21 11.38 1.48
CA SER A 153 11.44 10.92 0.85
C SER A 153 11.12 10.25 -0.48
N ASP A 154 11.83 10.65 -1.52
CA ASP A 154 11.71 10.06 -2.84
C ASP A 154 12.55 8.76 -2.90
N LEU A 155 11.90 7.64 -3.23
CA LEU A 155 12.54 6.34 -3.39
C LEU A 155 12.69 5.94 -4.88
N GLY A 156 12.42 6.88 -5.81
CA GLY A 156 12.50 6.66 -7.25
C GLY A 156 11.21 6.08 -7.84
N ASP A 157 11.32 5.61 -9.07
CA ASP A 157 10.19 5.02 -9.80
C ASP A 157 10.15 3.50 -9.64
N GLU A 158 8.94 2.95 -9.60
CA GLU A 158 8.70 1.50 -9.63
C GLU A 158 7.45 1.20 -10.47
N VAL A 159 7.50 0.16 -11.30
CA VAL A 159 6.33 -0.27 -12.08
C VAL A 159 5.44 -1.14 -11.21
N VAL A 160 4.18 -0.73 -11.03
CA VAL A 160 3.14 -1.49 -10.33
C VAL A 160 1.97 -1.70 -11.28
N ASP A 161 1.59 -2.95 -11.51
CA ASP A 161 0.49 -3.33 -12.43
C ASP A 161 0.61 -2.67 -13.82
N GLY A 162 1.85 -2.64 -14.37
CA GLY A 162 2.13 -2.05 -15.69
C GLY A 162 2.15 -0.51 -15.73
N VAL A 163 1.94 0.17 -14.61
CA VAL A 163 1.97 1.64 -14.49
C VAL A 163 3.28 2.07 -13.86
N ASN A 164 3.95 3.07 -14.46
CA ASN A 164 5.11 3.71 -13.83
C ASN A 164 4.63 4.60 -12.67
N THR A 165 5.02 4.25 -11.45
CA THR A 165 4.62 4.95 -10.23
C THR A 165 5.82 5.60 -9.58
N ALA A 166 5.61 6.76 -8.96
CA ALA A 166 6.56 7.33 -8.02
C ALA A 166 6.43 6.62 -6.67
N LYS A 167 7.53 6.08 -6.18
CA LYS A 167 7.61 5.46 -4.86
C LYS A 167 8.07 6.48 -3.84
N LEU A 168 7.23 6.78 -2.88
CA LEU A 168 7.50 7.80 -1.86
C LEU A 168 7.41 7.17 -0.47
N ASP A 169 8.32 7.56 0.43
CA ASP A 169 8.24 7.26 1.85
C ASP A 169 7.76 8.49 2.62
N LEU A 170 6.75 8.32 3.44
CA LEU A 170 5.99 9.36 4.09
C LEU A 170 6.06 9.21 5.61
N VAL A 171 6.72 10.13 6.32
CA VAL A 171 6.72 10.16 7.78
C VAL A 171 5.74 11.25 8.26
N PRO A 172 4.75 10.91 9.11
CA PRO A 172 3.79 11.89 9.60
C PRO A 172 4.48 13.03 10.34
N LYS A 173 4.05 14.27 10.08
CA LYS A 173 4.52 15.45 10.85
C LYS A 173 3.75 15.62 12.16
N ASP A 174 2.52 15.09 12.22
CA ASP A 174 1.68 15.15 13.42
C ASP A 174 2.08 14.03 14.40
N PRO A 175 2.44 14.38 15.67
CA PRO A 175 2.80 13.39 16.68
C PRO A 175 1.67 12.41 17.01
N ALA A 176 0.40 12.81 16.91
CA ALA A 176 -0.72 11.93 17.19
C ALA A 176 -0.88 10.84 16.11
N VAL A 177 -0.59 11.18 14.84
CA VAL A 177 -0.54 10.21 13.74
C VAL A 177 0.71 9.33 13.87
N LEU A 178 1.87 9.94 14.17
CA LEU A 178 3.15 9.24 14.34
C LEU A 178 3.11 8.19 15.45
N ALA A 179 2.28 8.40 16.50
CA ALA A 179 2.08 7.44 17.57
C ALA A 179 1.47 6.10 17.12
N ASN A 180 0.80 6.08 15.97
CA ASN A 180 0.14 4.89 15.41
C ASN A 180 0.68 4.47 14.04
N CYS A 181 1.37 5.37 13.33
CA CYS A 181 1.96 5.11 12.02
C CYS A 181 3.37 5.70 11.98
N THR A 182 4.41 4.87 12.02
CA THR A 182 5.79 5.33 12.00
C THR A 182 6.16 5.94 10.66
N HIS A 183 5.73 5.33 9.59
CA HIS A 183 5.83 5.80 8.21
C HIS A 183 4.90 5.02 7.29
N MET A 184 4.74 5.51 6.10
CA MET A 184 3.97 4.86 5.03
C MET A 184 4.78 4.93 3.74
N THR A 185 4.85 3.82 3.00
CA THR A 185 5.39 3.84 1.63
C THR A 185 4.24 3.77 0.66
N ILE A 186 4.19 4.69 -0.30
CA ILE A 186 3.16 4.73 -1.35
C ILE A 186 3.78 4.58 -2.74
N TRP A 187 3.02 3.99 -3.65
CA TRP A 187 3.31 3.91 -5.08
C TRP A 187 2.19 4.64 -5.82
N VAL A 188 2.42 5.88 -6.17
CA VAL A 188 1.42 6.77 -6.75
C VAL A 188 1.67 6.99 -8.24
N ASP A 189 0.59 6.93 -9.04
CA ASP A 189 0.58 7.49 -10.39
C ASP A 189 0.37 8.99 -10.31
N PRO A 190 1.41 9.81 -10.50
CA PRO A 190 1.32 11.24 -10.28
C PRO A 190 0.45 11.95 -11.34
N LEU A 191 0.26 11.32 -12.51
CA LEU A 191 -0.53 11.90 -13.62
C LEU A 191 -2.05 11.79 -13.37
N ARG A 192 -2.48 10.83 -12.55
CA ARG A 192 -3.88 10.66 -12.15
C ARG A 192 -4.14 11.03 -10.69
N ALA A 193 -3.08 11.23 -9.88
CA ALA A 193 -3.14 11.33 -8.43
C ALA A 193 -3.91 10.16 -7.82
N VAL A 194 -3.56 8.93 -8.24
CA VAL A 194 -4.11 7.69 -7.70
C VAL A 194 -2.98 6.76 -7.26
N GLU A 195 -3.19 6.14 -6.14
CA GLU A 195 -2.28 5.17 -5.56
C GLU A 195 -2.57 3.77 -6.10
N LEU A 196 -1.53 3.00 -6.42
CA LEU A 196 -1.64 1.60 -6.84
C LEU A 196 -1.26 0.63 -5.73
N LYS A 197 -0.43 1.09 -4.78
CA LYS A 197 0.00 0.28 -3.64
C LYS A 197 0.40 1.19 -2.49
N GLN A 198 0.15 0.73 -1.26
CA GLN A 198 0.68 1.37 -0.04
C GLN A 198 1.11 0.32 0.97
N SER A 199 2.07 0.68 1.82
CA SER A 199 2.46 -0.09 3.00
C SER A 199 2.52 0.86 4.18
N LEU A 200 1.73 0.59 5.22
CA LEU A 200 1.69 1.34 6.46
C LEU A 200 2.42 0.54 7.54
N TYR A 201 3.29 1.19 8.30
CA TYR A 201 4.11 0.57 9.33
C TYR A 201 3.77 1.14 10.71
N GLU A 202 3.54 0.25 11.67
CA GLU A 202 3.18 0.60 13.05
C GLU A 202 4.38 0.52 14.01
N PRO A 203 4.34 1.22 15.14
CA PRO A 203 5.39 1.13 16.17
C PRO A 203 5.55 -0.28 16.77
N SER A 204 4.49 -1.09 16.76
CA SER A 204 4.50 -2.51 17.18
C SER A 204 5.43 -3.37 16.31
N GLY A 205 5.74 -2.92 15.09
CA GLY A 205 6.37 -3.66 14.03
C GLY A 205 5.40 -4.47 13.18
N ASP A 206 4.11 -4.29 13.39
CA ASP A 206 3.06 -4.73 12.50
C ASP A 206 3.04 -3.85 11.25
N TYR A 207 2.57 -4.38 10.14
CA TYR A 207 2.40 -3.57 8.93
C TYR A 207 1.22 -4.06 8.10
N GLN A 208 0.69 -3.15 7.32
CA GLN A 208 -0.40 -3.41 6.41
C GLN A 208 0.02 -3.01 5.00
N THR A 209 -0.18 -3.90 4.03
CA THR A 209 0.02 -3.58 2.60
C THR A 209 -1.31 -3.66 1.88
N ALA A 210 -1.68 -2.59 1.18
CA ALA A 210 -2.84 -2.57 0.29
C ALA A 210 -2.39 -2.44 -1.17
N VAL A 211 -3.03 -3.16 -2.06
CA VAL A 211 -2.84 -3.10 -3.52
C VAL A 211 -4.18 -2.82 -4.15
N TYR A 212 -4.20 -1.86 -5.08
CA TYR A 212 -5.38 -1.40 -5.81
C TYR A 212 -5.27 -1.78 -7.28
N THR A 213 -6.25 -2.52 -7.79
CA THR A 213 -6.28 -2.98 -9.18
C THR A 213 -7.59 -2.60 -9.85
N HIS A 214 -7.67 -2.73 -11.18
CA HIS A 214 -8.86 -2.39 -11.98
C HIS A 214 -9.43 -0.99 -11.70
N ILE A 215 -8.54 0.00 -11.54
CA ILE A 215 -8.90 1.36 -11.15
C ILE A 215 -9.76 2.03 -12.23
N LYS A 216 -11.01 2.33 -11.88
CA LYS A 216 -11.96 3.14 -12.68
C LYS A 216 -11.81 4.61 -12.30
N TYR A 217 -11.05 5.34 -13.08
CA TYR A 217 -10.73 6.74 -12.82
C TYR A 217 -11.77 7.69 -13.42
N ASN A 218 -12.27 8.64 -12.63
CA ASN A 218 -13.26 9.66 -13.03
C ASN A 218 -14.52 9.10 -13.69
N GLN A 219 -14.92 7.87 -13.30
CA GLN A 219 -16.16 7.27 -13.75
C GLN A 219 -17.27 7.42 -12.71
N LYS A 220 -18.53 7.24 -13.15
CA LYS A 220 -19.66 7.24 -12.24
C LYS A 220 -19.59 6.03 -11.30
N ILE A 221 -19.68 6.28 -10.00
CA ILE A 221 -19.65 5.24 -8.96
C ILE A 221 -21.09 4.89 -8.58
N ASP A 222 -21.40 3.59 -8.47
CA ASP A 222 -22.58 3.12 -7.77
C ASP A 222 -22.24 2.97 -6.27
N GLU A 223 -22.72 3.90 -5.46
CA GLU A 223 -22.44 3.91 -4.02
C GLU A 223 -23.29 2.87 -3.23
N LYS A 224 -24.31 2.25 -3.86
CA LYS A 224 -25.24 1.32 -3.17
C LYS A 224 -24.56 0.14 -2.48
N PRO A 225 -23.53 -0.53 -3.09
CA PRO A 225 -22.85 -1.66 -2.45
C PRO A 225 -22.10 -1.29 -1.17
N TYR A 226 -21.77 -0.01 -0.98
CA TYR A 226 -20.99 0.50 0.14
C TYR A 226 -21.84 1.08 1.28
N GLN A 227 -23.16 1.20 1.07
CA GLN A 227 -24.06 1.82 2.05
C GLN A 227 -24.19 0.95 3.30
N ILE A 228 -23.94 1.55 4.45
CA ILE A 228 -24.20 0.97 5.77
C ILE A 228 -25.70 1.11 6.05
N LYS A 229 -26.37 -0.03 6.18
CA LYS A 229 -27.79 -0.11 6.57
C LYS A 229 -27.86 -0.78 7.93
N ILE A 230 -28.45 -0.09 8.90
CA ILE A 230 -28.65 -0.56 10.27
C ILE A 230 -30.13 -0.61 10.59
N ASP A 231 -30.50 -1.38 11.59
CA ASP A 231 -31.83 -1.40 12.15
C ASP A 231 -31.82 -1.05 13.67
N GLY A 232 -32.96 -1.13 14.35
CA GLY A 232 -33.08 -0.79 15.76
C GLY A 232 -32.41 -1.77 16.73
N LYS A 233 -31.78 -2.85 16.22
CA LYS A 233 -31.06 -3.86 17.03
C LYS A 233 -29.56 -3.75 16.94
N THR A 234 -29.06 -2.99 15.95
CA THR A 234 -27.64 -2.81 15.73
C THR A 234 -26.97 -2.24 16.96
N THR A 235 -25.91 -2.89 17.45
CA THR A 235 -25.08 -2.37 18.53
C THR A 235 -24.21 -1.22 17.99
N ILE A 236 -24.21 -0.08 18.69
CA ILE A 236 -23.48 1.12 18.26
C ILE A 236 -22.50 1.55 19.33
N ASP A 237 -21.21 1.62 18.97
CA ASP A 237 -20.16 2.26 19.74
C ASP A 237 -19.77 3.58 19.10
N GLN A 238 -19.62 4.63 19.93
CA GLN A 238 -19.27 5.98 19.47
C GLN A 238 -18.06 6.50 20.23
N HIS A 239 -17.05 6.98 19.48
CA HIS A 239 -15.77 7.51 20.00
C HIS A 239 -15.52 8.94 19.53
#